data_8ba689b9fb99d6f366eef7cc04d6ca27
#
_entry.id   8ba689b9fb99d6f366eef7cc04d6ca27
#
_cell.length_a   1.000
_cell.length_b   1.000
_cell.length_c   1.000
_cell.angle_alpha   90.00
_cell.angle_beta   90.00
_cell.angle_gamma   90.00
#
_symmetry.space_group_name_H-M   'P 1'
#
loop_
_entity.id
_entity.type
_entity.pdbx_description
1 polymer ?
#
loop_
_entity_poly.entity_id
_entity_poly.type
_entity_poly.pdbx_seq_one_letter_code
_entity_poly.pdbx_strand_id
1 'polypeptide(L)'
;MNNIFQTLLYQREKQKDTVLATIVWDDGSAPRGAGSQMLVGAEGLLSGTIGGGAVELRSIQLARALLAGQHVDALYDFKLSRDGELGMACGGDVTVLFTPARLSDRVWDALAAEVLRRVRDRVPVWLGLPLDGAAPHIAETAETGEGVFS
;
A
#
# COMPACT_ATOMS: atom_id res chain seq x y z
N MET A 1 -4.56 2.53 9.41
CA MET A 1 -3.97 1.18 9.35
C MET A 1 -4.92 0.09 9.80
N ASN A 2 -5.60 0.28 10.92
CA ASN A 2 -6.52 -0.71 11.49
C ASN A 2 -7.59 -1.15 10.48
N ASN A 3 -8.27 -0.17 9.85
CA ASN A 3 -9.34 -0.48 8.90
C ASN A 3 -8.83 -1.22 7.67
N ILE A 4 -7.61 -0.94 7.25
CA ILE A 4 -7.01 -1.60 6.07
C ILE A 4 -6.83 -3.09 6.34
N PHE A 5 -6.26 -3.46 7.48
CA PHE A 5 -6.01 -4.87 7.78
C PHE A 5 -7.29 -5.63 8.12
N GLN A 6 -8.27 -4.97 8.73
CA GLN A 6 -9.60 -5.57 8.91
C GLN A 6 -10.24 -5.87 7.57
N THR A 7 -10.19 -4.92 6.65
CA THR A 7 -10.74 -5.09 5.31
C THR A 7 -10.00 -6.19 4.55
N LEU A 8 -8.67 -6.23 4.70
CA LEU A 8 -7.85 -7.25 4.06
C LEU A 8 -8.27 -8.65 4.50
N LEU A 9 -8.42 -8.87 5.81
CA LEU A 9 -8.86 -10.17 6.31
C LEU A 9 -10.26 -10.53 5.82
N TYR A 10 -11.16 -9.56 5.80
CA TYR A 10 -12.52 -9.77 5.29
C TYR A 10 -12.50 -10.24 3.84
N GLN A 11 -11.67 -9.58 3.01
CA GLN A 11 -11.55 -9.96 1.60
C GLN A 11 -10.97 -11.36 1.45
N ARG A 12 -10.00 -11.72 2.28
CA ARG A 12 -9.43 -13.07 2.25
C ARG A 12 -10.47 -14.11 2.65
N GLU A 13 -11.32 -13.83 3.61
CA GLU A 13 -12.45 -14.71 3.96
C GLU A 13 -13.41 -14.89 2.78
N LYS A 14 -13.55 -13.86 1.95
CA LYS A 14 -14.37 -13.91 0.75
C LYS A 14 -13.65 -14.50 -0.46
N GLN A 15 -12.44 -15.02 -0.27
CA GLN A 15 -11.61 -15.62 -1.33
C GLN A 15 -11.27 -14.61 -2.43
N LYS A 16 -10.90 -13.39 -2.04
CA LYS A 16 -10.56 -12.32 -2.97
C LYS A 16 -9.16 -11.80 -2.72
N ASP A 17 -8.39 -11.69 -3.81
CA ASP A 17 -7.07 -11.07 -3.78
C ASP A 17 -7.20 -9.55 -3.67
N THR A 18 -6.22 -8.91 -3.04
CA THR A 18 -6.14 -7.47 -2.93
C THR A 18 -4.71 -7.01 -3.19
N VAL A 19 -4.55 -5.68 -3.30
CA VAL A 19 -3.23 -5.05 -3.40
C VAL A 19 -3.16 -3.95 -2.37
N LEU A 20 -2.09 -3.95 -1.58
CA LEU A 20 -1.77 -2.86 -0.67
C LEU A 20 -0.88 -1.87 -1.41
N ALA A 21 -1.30 -0.63 -1.51
CA ALA A 21 -0.51 0.44 -2.12
C ALA A 21 -0.04 1.39 -1.03
N THR A 22 1.25 1.65 -1.00
CA THR A 22 1.87 2.46 0.05
C THR A 22 2.74 3.55 -0.59
N ILE A 23 2.60 4.79 -0.14
CA ILE A 23 3.57 5.82 -0.48
C ILE A 23 4.83 5.54 0.32
N VAL A 24 5.94 5.24 -0.38
CA VAL A 24 7.21 4.95 0.28
C VAL A 24 8.19 6.10 0.21
N TRP A 25 7.93 7.06 -0.66
CA TRP A 25 8.75 8.26 -0.79
C TRP A 25 7.91 9.41 -1.35
N ASP A 26 8.15 10.63 -0.88
CA ASP A 26 7.57 11.85 -1.45
C ASP A 26 8.59 12.99 -1.31
N ASP A 27 8.38 14.06 -2.07
CA ASP A 27 9.28 15.21 -2.04
C ASP A 27 8.85 16.30 -1.06
N GLY A 28 7.87 16.01 -0.21
CA GLY A 28 7.38 16.93 0.80
C GLY A 28 6.20 17.78 0.37
N SER A 29 5.82 17.77 -0.90
CA SER A 29 4.68 18.57 -1.39
C SER A 29 3.43 17.77 -1.72
N ALA A 30 3.46 16.44 -1.54
CA ALA A 30 2.29 15.61 -1.75
C ALA A 30 1.23 15.86 -0.66
N PRO A 31 -0.07 15.73 -0.98
CA PRO A 31 -1.13 15.88 0.02
C PRO A 31 -1.02 14.89 1.17
N ARG A 32 -0.52 13.69 0.89
CA ARG A 32 -0.20 12.69 1.88
C ARG A 32 1.23 12.24 1.69
N GLY A 33 1.94 12.06 2.80
CA GLY A 33 3.34 11.69 2.78
C GLY A 33 3.58 10.20 2.85
N ALA A 34 4.86 9.83 2.89
CA ALA A 34 5.31 8.45 3.02
C ALA A 34 4.64 7.78 4.23
N GLY A 35 4.28 6.53 4.08
CA GLY A 35 3.54 5.77 5.08
C GLY A 35 2.04 5.70 4.82
N SER A 36 1.48 6.57 3.97
CA SER A 36 0.07 6.53 3.62
C SER A 36 -0.23 5.27 2.81
N GLN A 37 -1.35 4.62 3.11
CA GLN A 37 -1.69 3.33 2.52
C GLN A 37 -3.16 3.28 2.08
N MET A 38 -3.40 2.48 1.06
CA MET A 38 -4.77 2.11 0.67
C MET A 38 -4.79 0.65 0.23
N LEU A 39 -5.95 0.04 0.34
CA LEU A 39 -6.18 -1.34 -0.10
C LEU A 39 -7.11 -1.31 -1.30
N VAL A 40 -6.73 -2.02 -2.36
CA VAL A 40 -7.47 -2.04 -3.62
C VAL A 40 -7.86 -3.48 -3.96
N GLY A 41 -9.10 -3.66 -4.37
CA GLY A 41 -9.59 -4.95 -4.87
C GLY A 41 -9.82 -4.90 -6.37
N ALA A 42 -10.36 -6.00 -6.91
CA ALA A 42 -10.60 -6.11 -8.34
C ALA A 42 -11.56 -5.04 -8.87
N GLU A 43 -12.46 -4.54 -8.03
CA GLU A 43 -13.46 -3.56 -8.44
C GLU A 43 -13.11 -2.12 -8.03
N GLY A 44 -12.02 -1.91 -7.31
CA GLY A 44 -11.57 -0.58 -6.94
C GLY A 44 -11.10 -0.47 -5.50
N LEU A 45 -11.12 0.76 -5.01
CA LEU A 45 -10.65 1.09 -3.66
C LEU A 45 -11.55 0.47 -2.60
N LEU A 46 -10.94 -0.19 -1.63
CA LEU A 46 -11.65 -0.84 -0.52
C LEU A 46 -11.49 -0.08 0.80
N SER A 47 -10.31 0.45 1.08
CA SER A 47 -10.04 1.11 2.36
C SER A 47 -8.79 1.99 2.23
N GLY A 48 -8.74 3.05 3.02
CA GLY A 48 -7.59 3.94 3.09
C GLY A 48 -7.52 4.93 1.95
N THR A 49 -6.44 5.70 1.93
CA THR A 49 -6.20 6.68 0.87
C THR A 49 -4.72 7.02 0.83
N ILE A 50 -4.24 7.35 -0.37
CA ILE A 50 -2.87 7.88 -0.54
C ILE A 50 -2.91 9.34 -1.01
N GLY A 51 -4.01 10.04 -0.71
CA GLY A 51 -4.13 11.47 -0.93
C GLY A 51 -5.20 11.90 -1.91
N GLY A 52 -5.88 10.95 -2.55
CA GLY A 52 -6.90 11.24 -3.55
C GLY A 52 -6.29 11.72 -4.86
N GLY A 53 -7.13 12.29 -5.72
CA GLY A 53 -6.68 12.87 -6.98
C GLY A 53 -6.11 11.87 -7.97
N ALA A 54 -5.26 12.38 -8.87
CA ALA A 54 -4.79 11.59 -10.02
C ALA A 54 -3.84 10.46 -9.61
N VAL A 55 -3.01 10.66 -8.58
CA VAL A 55 -2.10 9.60 -8.12
C VAL A 55 -2.89 8.42 -7.60
N GLU A 56 -3.89 8.68 -6.77
CA GLU A 56 -4.71 7.61 -6.22
C GLU A 56 -5.50 6.91 -7.32
N LEU A 57 -6.12 7.66 -8.22
CA LEU A 57 -6.88 7.08 -9.34
C LEU A 57 -5.99 6.21 -10.21
N ARG A 58 -4.81 6.70 -10.57
CA ARG A 58 -3.87 5.92 -11.40
C ARG A 58 -3.37 4.69 -10.65
N SER A 59 -3.11 4.83 -9.35
CA SER A 59 -2.66 3.70 -8.53
C SER A 59 -3.74 2.62 -8.42
N ILE A 60 -5.00 3.02 -8.30
CA ILE A 60 -6.12 2.06 -8.31
C ILE A 60 -6.14 1.30 -9.64
N GLN A 61 -5.97 1.99 -10.76
CA GLN A 61 -5.94 1.35 -12.07
C GLN A 61 -4.79 0.35 -12.18
N LEU A 62 -3.60 0.73 -11.72
CA LEU A 62 -2.43 -0.15 -11.73
C LEU A 62 -2.62 -1.37 -10.84
N ALA A 63 -3.18 -1.18 -9.64
CA ALA A 63 -3.46 -2.29 -8.73
C ALA A 63 -4.47 -3.26 -9.33
N ARG A 64 -5.51 -2.74 -9.98
CA ARG A 64 -6.50 -3.59 -10.66
C ARG A 64 -5.88 -4.35 -11.82
N ALA A 65 -4.98 -3.71 -12.57
CA ALA A 65 -4.27 -4.38 -13.66
C ALA A 65 -3.40 -5.51 -13.12
N LEU A 66 -2.72 -5.28 -12.00
CA LEU A 66 -1.92 -6.31 -11.34
C LEU A 66 -2.77 -7.50 -10.93
N LEU A 67 -3.95 -7.27 -10.35
CA LEU A 67 -4.88 -8.34 -9.97
C LEU A 67 -5.42 -9.09 -11.18
N ALA A 68 -5.51 -8.44 -12.33
CA ALA A 68 -5.97 -9.06 -13.57
C ALA A 68 -4.86 -9.85 -14.29
N GLY A 69 -3.66 -9.93 -13.69
CA GLY A 69 -2.56 -10.70 -14.26
C GLY A 69 -1.63 -9.93 -15.16
N GLN A 70 -1.80 -8.61 -15.28
CA GLN A 70 -0.91 -7.78 -16.06
C GLN A 70 0.35 -7.47 -15.26
N HIS A 71 1.46 -7.23 -15.96
CA HIS A 71 2.68 -6.82 -15.30
C HIS A 71 2.59 -5.37 -14.83
N VAL A 72 2.88 -5.14 -13.55
CA VAL A 72 3.00 -3.81 -12.97
C VAL A 72 4.24 -3.82 -12.08
N ASP A 73 5.11 -2.86 -12.26
CA ASP A 73 6.31 -2.76 -11.41
C ASP A 73 5.90 -2.53 -9.96
N ALA A 74 6.61 -3.16 -9.03
CA ALA A 74 6.32 -3.01 -7.62
C ALA A 74 6.47 -1.56 -7.16
N LEU A 75 7.51 -0.89 -7.58
CA LEU A 75 7.71 0.54 -7.31
C LEU A 75 7.35 1.34 -8.54
N TYR A 76 6.52 2.35 -8.35
CA TYR A 76 6.06 3.21 -9.43
C TYR A 76 6.27 4.67 -9.05
N ASP A 77 7.07 5.40 -9.83
CA ASP A 77 7.36 6.81 -9.61
C ASP A 77 6.36 7.68 -10.35
N PHE A 78 5.62 8.50 -9.60
CA PHE A 78 4.72 9.49 -10.18
C PHE A 78 5.41 10.84 -10.17
N LYS A 79 5.54 11.44 -11.36
CA LYS A 79 6.11 12.76 -11.52
C LYS A 79 4.96 13.76 -11.62
N LEU A 80 4.70 14.47 -10.54
CA LEU A 80 3.56 15.35 -10.41
C LEU A 80 3.89 16.81 -10.71
N SER A 81 5.12 17.10 -11.09
CA SER A 81 5.50 18.42 -11.56
C SER A 81 4.72 18.74 -12.82
N ARG A 82 4.69 20.03 -13.21
CA ARG A 82 3.91 20.46 -14.37
C ARG A 82 4.28 19.74 -15.67
N ASP A 83 5.49 19.21 -15.75
CA ASP A 83 5.95 18.42 -16.89
C ASP A 83 5.84 16.94 -16.64
N GLY A 84 5.17 16.56 -15.57
CA GLY A 84 5.04 15.17 -15.17
C GLY A 84 3.94 14.45 -15.94
N GLU A 85 3.96 13.14 -15.78
CA GLU A 85 3.09 12.19 -16.47
C GLU A 85 1.60 12.53 -16.30
N LEU A 86 1.21 12.99 -15.12
CA LEU A 86 -0.19 13.24 -14.81
C LEU A 86 -0.62 14.68 -14.99
N GLY A 87 0.32 15.57 -15.31
CA GLY A 87 -0.01 16.98 -15.58
C GLY A 87 -0.65 17.72 -14.42
N MET A 88 -0.41 17.31 -13.19
CA MET A 88 -1.02 17.93 -12.03
C MET A 88 -0.23 19.15 -11.58
N ALA A 89 -0.97 20.24 -11.34
CA ALA A 89 -0.34 21.50 -10.96
C ALA A 89 0.04 21.59 -9.49
N CYS A 90 -0.50 20.74 -8.64
CA CYS A 90 -0.37 20.89 -7.18
C CYS A 90 0.40 19.78 -6.49
N GLY A 91 0.93 18.84 -7.22
CA GLY A 91 1.59 17.70 -6.61
C GLY A 91 3.10 17.78 -6.69
N GLY A 92 3.75 17.18 -5.72
CA GLY A 92 5.15 16.84 -5.80
C GLY A 92 5.31 15.41 -6.33
N ASP A 93 6.54 14.95 -6.46
CA ASP A 93 6.80 13.58 -6.89
C ASP A 93 6.54 12.62 -5.74
N VAL A 94 5.99 11.46 -6.06
CA VAL A 94 5.78 10.39 -5.07
C VAL A 94 6.13 9.05 -5.69
N THR A 95 6.57 8.12 -4.84
CA THR A 95 6.80 6.72 -5.22
C THR A 95 5.81 5.85 -4.47
N VAL A 96 5.07 5.03 -5.20
CA VAL A 96 4.09 4.11 -4.64
C VAL A 96 4.60 2.68 -4.78
N LEU A 97 4.53 1.93 -3.69
CA LEU A 97 4.84 0.50 -3.67
C LEU A 97 3.54 -0.29 -3.74
N PHE A 98 3.46 -1.23 -4.68
CA PHE A 98 2.34 -2.14 -4.81
C PHE A 98 2.70 -3.51 -4.23
N THR A 99 1.98 -3.93 -3.20
CA THR A 99 2.20 -5.20 -2.51
C THR A 99 0.97 -6.08 -2.67
N PRO A 100 0.99 -7.07 -3.58
CA PRO A 100 -0.17 -7.95 -3.74
C PRO A 100 -0.37 -8.83 -2.51
N ALA A 101 -1.61 -8.95 -2.06
CA ALA A 101 -2.00 -9.85 -1.00
C ALA A 101 -2.83 -10.98 -1.63
N ARG A 102 -2.14 -11.90 -2.28
CA ARG A 102 -2.79 -13.00 -2.99
C ARG A 102 -3.20 -14.10 -2.03
N LEU A 103 -4.31 -14.76 -2.35
CA LEU A 103 -4.82 -15.86 -1.53
C LEU A 103 -3.82 -17.02 -1.44
N SER A 104 -3.00 -17.20 -2.47
CA SER A 104 -1.97 -18.23 -2.47
C SER A 104 -0.85 -17.95 -1.47
N ASP A 105 -0.67 -16.70 -1.06
CA ASP A 105 0.35 -16.34 -0.08
C ASP A 105 -0.27 -16.31 1.31
N ARG A 106 -0.07 -17.39 2.05
CA ARG A 106 -0.72 -17.61 3.34
C ARG A 106 -0.10 -16.80 4.47
N VAL A 107 1.06 -16.20 4.26
CA VAL A 107 1.70 -15.34 5.25
C VAL A 107 0.78 -14.19 5.66
N TRP A 108 -0.05 -13.71 4.75
CA TRP A 108 -0.94 -12.58 5.01
C TRP A 108 -1.97 -12.85 6.11
N ASP A 109 -2.41 -14.10 6.27
CA ASP A 109 -3.41 -14.42 7.28
C ASP A 109 -2.86 -14.16 8.69
N ALA A 110 -1.68 -14.70 8.98
CA ALA A 110 -1.04 -14.51 10.28
C ALA A 110 -0.57 -13.07 10.48
N LEU A 111 -0.04 -12.45 9.42
CA LEU A 111 0.44 -11.06 9.49
C LEU A 111 -0.69 -10.10 9.84
N ALA A 112 -1.80 -10.18 9.13
CA ALA A 112 -2.92 -9.27 9.37
C ALA A 112 -3.51 -9.47 10.76
N ALA A 113 -3.64 -10.73 11.19
CA ALA A 113 -4.15 -11.03 12.54
C ALA A 113 -3.24 -10.45 13.62
N GLU A 114 -1.92 -10.57 13.44
CA GLU A 114 -0.96 -10.05 14.42
C GLU A 114 -0.96 -8.53 14.45
N VAL A 115 -1.03 -7.87 13.30
CA VAL A 115 -1.13 -6.40 13.25
C VAL A 115 -2.36 -5.93 14.01
N LEU A 116 -3.51 -6.56 13.75
CA LEU A 116 -4.77 -6.17 14.42
C LEU A 116 -4.70 -6.42 15.92
N ARG A 117 -4.09 -7.52 16.35
CA ARG A 117 -3.91 -7.80 17.77
C ARG A 117 -3.08 -6.72 18.46
N ARG A 118 -1.96 -6.34 17.85
CA ARG A 118 -1.07 -5.31 18.41
C ARG A 118 -1.76 -3.95 18.46
N VAL A 119 -2.49 -3.59 17.42
CA VAL A 119 -3.24 -2.34 17.39
C VAL A 119 -4.32 -2.33 18.49
N ARG A 120 -5.05 -3.42 18.65
CA ARG A 120 -6.06 -3.56 19.69
C ARG A 120 -5.45 -3.41 21.09
N ASP A 121 -4.29 -4.03 21.31
CA ASP A 121 -3.62 -4.04 22.61
C ASP A 121 -2.74 -2.82 22.82
N ARG A 122 -2.74 -1.87 21.85
CA ARG A 122 -1.94 -0.65 21.89
C ARG A 122 -0.44 -0.93 22.00
N VAL A 123 -0.01 -2.03 21.41
CA VAL A 123 1.41 -2.37 21.28
C VAL A 123 1.91 -1.77 19.96
N PRO A 124 3.06 -1.08 19.96
CA PRO A 124 3.61 -0.56 18.71
C PRO A 124 3.86 -1.69 17.70
N VAL A 125 3.55 -1.38 16.43
CA VAL A 125 3.79 -2.32 15.34
C VAL A 125 4.55 -1.60 14.23
N TRP A 126 5.64 -2.19 13.80
CA TRP A 126 6.44 -1.73 12.67
C TRP A 126 6.28 -2.73 11.56
N LEU A 127 5.97 -2.24 10.37
CA LEU A 127 5.72 -3.10 9.23
C LEU A 127 6.85 -2.90 8.21
N GLY A 128 7.62 -3.95 7.97
CA GLY A 128 8.66 -3.94 6.95
C GLY A 128 8.05 -4.28 5.60
N LEU A 129 8.26 -3.42 4.61
CA LEU A 129 7.73 -3.59 3.27
C LEU A 129 8.88 -3.80 2.30
N PRO A 130 9.08 -5.05 1.80
CA PRO A 130 10.07 -5.26 0.75
C PRO A 130 9.73 -4.47 -0.50
N LEU A 131 10.72 -3.80 -1.07
CA LEU A 131 10.50 -2.91 -2.22
C LEU A 131 10.30 -3.67 -3.53
N ASP A 132 10.45 -4.97 -3.52
CA ASP A 132 10.16 -5.82 -4.69
C ASP A 132 8.71 -6.31 -4.73
N GLY A 133 7.87 -5.87 -3.78
CA GLY A 133 6.47 -6.26 -3.72
C GLY A 133 6.21 -7.57 -2.99
N ALA A 134 7.23 -8.18 -2.38
CA ALA A 134 7.02 -9.37 -1.56
C ALA A 134 6.20 -9.04 -0.33
N ALA A 135 5.66 -10.08 0.33
CA ALA A 135 4.82 -9.89 1.51
C ALA A 135 5.56 -9.15 2.62
N PRO A 136 4.86 -8.26 3.34
CA PRO A 136 5.48 -7.54 4.45
C PRO A 136 5.75 -8.46 5.64
N HIS A 137 6.51 -7.94 6.58
CA HIS A 137 6.81 -8.65 7.82
C HIS A 137 6.75 -7.67 8.98
N ILE A 138 6.55 -8.19 10.18
CA ILE A 138 6.58 -7.37 11.38
C ILE A 138 8.03 -7.17 11.79
N ALA A 139 8.46 -5.91 11.87
CA ALA A 139 9.78 -5.54 12.32
C ALA A 139 9.76 -5.18 13.80
N GLU A 140 10.84 -5.48 14.52
CA GLU A 140 10.91 -5.17 15.94
C GLU A 140 11.20 -3.69 16.21
N THR A 141 11.87 -3.01 15.29
CA THR A 141 12.21 -1.59 15.43
C THR A 141 12.10 -0.87 14.08
N ALA A 142 12.00 0.45 14.15
CA ALA A 142 11.99 1.29 12.94
C ALA A 142 13.39 1.46 12.32
N GLU A 143 14.42 0.91 12.93
CA GLU A 143 15.81 1.14 12.53
C GLU A 143 16.33 0.13 11.52
N THR A 144 15.51 -0.77 11.07
CA THR A 144 15.96 -1.87 10.23
C THR A 144 16.08 -1.52 8.75
N GLY A 145 16.06 -0.24 8.41
CA GLY A 145 16.33 0.22 7.06
C GLY A 145 15.14 0.82 6.36
N GLU A 146 15.30 0.99 5.07
CA GLU A 146 14.27 1.62 4.23
C GLU A 146 13.02 0.78 4.14
N GLY A 147 11.87 1.46 4.11
CA GLY A 147 10.60 0.78 3.91
C GLY A 147 9.96 0.24 5.18
N VAL A 148 10.36 0.72 6.35
CA VAL A 148 9.72 0.35 7.62
C VAL A 148 8.72 1.42 8.01
N PHE A 149 7.47 1.01 8.29
CA PHE A 149 6.39 1.94 8.66
C PHE A 149 5.68 1.43 9.92
N SER A 150 5.26 2.38 10.74
CA SER A 150 4.50 2.06 11.95
C SER A 150 2.98 2.17 11.72
#